data_c121a15828a7911224b64a27b5f58c1d
#
_entry.id   c121a15828a7911224b64a27b5f58c1d
#
_cell.length_a   1.000
_cell.length_b   1.000
_cell.length_c   1.000
_cell.angle_alpha   90.00
_cell.angle_beta   90.00
_cell.angle_gamma   90.00
#
_symmetry.space_group_name_H-M   'P 1'
#
loop_
_entity.id
_entity.type
_entity.pdbx_description
1 polymer ?
#
loop_
_entity_poly.entity_id
_entity_poly.type
_entity_poly.pdbx_seq_one_letter_code
_entity_poly.pdbx_strand_id
1 'polypeptide(L)'
;MGEFGWKEVLKQFLDEDLAKRIAARWDGDDYATYEQAGSKRLMLFTRIRFTTEEGTSQMFAEYSEALGKKYSERRRVSRDEGSLSFDTAEGGVFLRCLGRECITLEGGEREQFAKWLKKLGWPQNSSGPSRPAGPKAAEAQIQRTL
;
A
#
# COMPACT_ATOMS: atom_id res chain seq x y z
N MET A 1 10.30 -3.57 -10.19
CA MET A 1 9.38 -4.62 -10.67
C MET A 1 8.84 -4.30 -12.06
N GLY A 2 8.38 -3.11 -12.26
CA GLY A 2 7.95 -2.65 -13.56
C GLY A 2 6.53 -3.07 -13.92
N GLU A 3 6.04 -2.51 -15.03
CA GLU A 3 4.68 -2.78 -15.50
C GLU A 3 4.42 -4.27 -15.71
N PHE A 4 5.36 -4.96 -16.36
CA PHE A 4 5.19 -6.38 -16.62
C PHE A 4 5.14 -7.18 -15.32
N GLY A 5 6.02 -6.87 -14.39
CA GLY A 5 6.03 -7.55 -13.10
C GLY A 5 4.73 -7.36 -12.34
N TRP A 6 4.19 -6.15 -12.34
CA TRP A 6 2.93 -5.87 -11.68
C TRP A 6 1.77 -6.59 -12.36
N LYS A 7 1.78 -6.65 -13.68
CA LYS A 7 0.77 -7.39 -14.40
C LYS A 7 0.78 -8.86 -13.97
N GLU A 8 1.95 -9.45 -13.87
CA GLU A 8 2.06 -10.86 -13.48
C GLU A 8 1.63 -11.11 -12.03
N VAL A 9 1.95 -10.20 -11.12
CA VAL A 9 1.50 -10.30 -9.74
C VAL A 9 -0.02 -10.22 -9.67
N LEU A 10 -0.59 -9.26 -10.33
CA LEU A 10 -2.04 -9.04 -10.29
C LEU A 10 -2.81 -10.18 -10.96
N LYS A 11 -2.26 -10.77 -12.00
CA LYS A 11 -2.91 -11.89 -12.69
C LYS A 11 -3.11 -13.10 -11.80
N GLN A 12 -2.34 -13.24 -10.75
CA GLN A 12 -2.50 -14.38 -9.85
C GLN A 12 -3.81 -14.32 -9.08
N PHE A 13 -4.37 -13.13 -8.92
CA PHE A 13 -5.56 -12.93 -8.10
C PHE A 13 -6.69 -12.21 -8.83
N LEU A 14 -6.42 -11.61 -9.96
CA LEU A 14 -7.39 -10.83 -10.72
C LEU A 14 -7.52 -11.35 -12.14
N ASP A 15 -8.61 -10.99 -12.78
CA ASP A 15 -8.82 -11.25 -14.19
C ASP A 15 -7.67 -10.66 -15.00
N GLU A 16 -7.22 -11.35 -16.04
CA GLU A 16 -6.07 -10.92 -16.83
C GLU A 16 -6.25 -9.56 -17.48
N ASP A 17 -7.43 -9.28 -18.03
CA ASP A 17 -7.67 -7.98 -18.65
C ASP A 17 -7.62 -6.86 -17.63
N LEU A 18 -8.16 -7.09 -16.44
CA LEU A 18 -8.14 -6.12 -15.38
C LEU A 18 -6.72 -5.87 -14.88
N ALA A 19 -5.95 -6.93 -14.69
CA ALA A 19 -4.55 -6.81 -14.28
C ALA A 19 -3.75 -6.00 -15.30
N LYS A 20 -3.99 -6.24 -16.57
CA LYS A 20 -3.32 -5.53 -17.64
C LYS A 20 -3.68 -4.05 -17.66
N ARG A 21 -4.94 -3.72 -17.44
CA ARG A 21 -5.36 -2.31 -17.41
C ARG A 21 -4.76 -1.55 -16.24
N ILE A 22 -4.67 -2.19 -15.09
CA ILE A 22 -4.08 -1.55 -13.92
C ILE A 22 -2.59 -1.35 -14.13
N ALA A 23 -1.89 -2.39 -14.57
CA ALA A 23 -0.45 -2.31 -14.79
C ALA A 23 -0.08 -1.29 -15.86
N ALA A 24 -0.93 -1.09 -16.85
CA ALA A 24 -0.66 -0.12 -17.91
C ALA A 24 -0.59 1.32 -17.41
N ARG A 25 -1.08 1.60 -16.21
CA ARG A 25 -1.02 2.93 -15.61
C ARG A 25 0.18 3.10 -14.68
N TRP A 26 1.04 2.10 -14.64
CA TRP A 26 2.24 2.14 -13.82
C TRP A 26 3.21 3.21 -14.35
N ASP A 27 3.82 3.95 -13.42
CA ASP A 27 4.76 5.01 -13.76
C ASP A 27 6.09 4.86 -13.01
N GLY A 28 6.21 3.88 -12.18
CA GLY A 28 7.43 3.60 -11.44
C GLY A 28 7.17 2.88 -10.15
N ASP A 29 8.16 2.14 -9.69
CA ASP A 29 8.06 1.51 -8.39
C ASP A 29 9.43 1.30 -7.76
N ASP A 30 9.42 1.17 -6.45
CA ASP A 30 10.56 0.75 -5.66
C ASP A 30 10.05 -0.33 -4.74
N TYR A 31 10.85 -1.34 -4.54
CA TYR A 31 10.49 -2.37 -3.58
C TYR A 31 11.74 -2.85 -2.85
N ALA A 32 11.53 -3.37 -1.66
CA ALA A 32 12.61 -3.93 -0.85
C ALA A 32 12.07 -5.07 -0.01
N THR A 33 12.88 -6.09 0.13
CA THR A 33 12.54 -7.23 0.96
C THR A 33 13.48 -7.20 2.15
N TYR A 34 12.91 -7.35 3.34
CA TYR A 34 13.69 -7.34 4.57
C TYR A 34 13.45 -8.62 5.34
N GLU A 35 14.48 -9.11 5.97
CA GLU A 35 14.35 -10.25 6.86
C GLU A 35 14.33 -9.69 8.27
N GLN A 36 13.31 -10.05 9.03
CA GLN A 36 13.20 -9.57 10.40
C GLN A 36 14.18 -10.34 11.29
N ALA A 37 14.99 -9.61 12.03
CA ALA A 37 15.95 -10.20 12.94
C ALA A 37 15.23 -11.08 13.97
N GLY A 38 15.76 -12.25 14.22
CA GLY A 38 15.21 -13.15 15.22
C GLY A 38 14.21 -14.14 14.67
N SER A 39 13.21 -13.70 13.94
CA SER A 39 12.16 -14.59 13.43
C SER A 39 12.45 -15.09 12.01
N LYS A 40 13.37 -14.44 11.31
CA LYS A 40 13.68 -14.70 9.91
C LYS A 40 12.45 -14.55 9.02
N ARG A 41 11.48 -13.78 9.47
CA ARG A 41 10.29 -13.53 8.67
C ARG A 41 10.60 -12.50 7.62
N LEU A 42 10.07 -12.68 6.43
CA LEU A 42 10.28 -11.72 5.35
C LEU A 42 9.21 -10.64 5.36
N MET A 43 9.62 -9.42 5.12
CA MET A 43 8.74 -8.29 4.96
C MET A 43 8.95 -7.73 3.57
N LEU A 44 7.88 -7.46 2.88
CA LEU A 44 7.94 -6.84 1.55
C LEU A 44 7.37 -5.44 1.62
N PHE A 45 8.19 -4.48 1.29
CA PHE A 45 7.78 -3.09 1.17
C PHE A 45 7.74 -2.70 -0.29
N THR A 46 6.70 -2.01 -0.72
CA THR A 46 6.58 -1.57 -2.10
C THR A 46 6.04 -0.15 -2.16
N ARG A 47 6.58 0.64 -3.07
CA ARG A 47 6.09 1.97 -3.36
C ARG A 47 5.85 2.03 -4.86
N ILE A 48 4.63 2.33 -5.26
CA ILE A 48 4.23 2.32 -6.66
C ILE A 48 3.64 3.66 -7.04
N ARG A 49 4.04 4.18 -8.19
CA ARG A 49 3.48 5.42 -8.70
C ARG A 49 2.71 5.14 -9.97
N PHE A 50 1.61 5.86 -10.13
CA PHE A 50 0.77 5.74 -11.31
C PHE A 50 0.73 7.05 -12.08
N THR A 51 0.32 6.99 -13.33
CA THR A 51 0.25 8.17 -14.19
C THR A 51 -0.89 9.10 -13.81
N THR A 52 -1.92 8.59 -13.16
CA THR A 52 -3.09 9.39 -12.76
C THR A 52 -3.58 8.99 -11.37
N GLU A 53 -4.31 9.88 -10.72
CA GLU A 53 -4.95 9.57 -9.43
C GLU A 53 -6.04 8.52 -9.61
N GLU A 54 -6.68 8.52 -10.77
CA GLU A 54 -7.69 7.52 -11.07
C GLU A 54 -7.07 6.13 -11.14
N GLY A 55 -5.87 6.02 -11.72
CA GLY A 55 -5.13 4.77 -11.74
C GLY A 55 -4.78 4.30 -10.34
N THR A 56 -4.44 5.23 -9.46
CA THR A 56 -4.15 4.92 -8.06
C THR A 56 -5.40 4.40 -7.36
N SER A 57 -6.54 5.03 -7.56
CA SER A 57 -7.79 4.60 -6.95
C SER A 57 -8.20 3.22 -7.44
N GLN A 58 -8.01 2.96 -8.71
CA GLN A 58 -8.30 1.65 -9.28
C GLN A 58 -7.37 0.58 -8.68
N MET A 59 -6.09 0.92 -8.55
CA MET A 59 -5.13 0.00 -7.92
C MET A 59 -5.52 -0.30 -6.48
N PHE A 60 -5.93 0.71 -5.72
CA PHE A 60 -6.34 0.49 -4.34
C PHE A 60 -7.51 -0.48 -4.26
N ALA A 61 -8.54 -0.26 -5.08
CA ALA A 61 -9.72 -1.11 -5.06
C ALA A 61 -9.38 -2.55 -5.45
N GLU A 62 -8.66 -2.72 -6.53
CA GLU A 62 -8.39 -4.05 -7.06
C GLU A 62 -7.30 -4.80 -6.29
N TYR A 63 -6.29 -4.10 -5.81
CA TYR A 63 -5.26 -4.75 -5.01
C TYR A 63 -5.81 -5.14 -3.64
N SER A 64 -6.74 -4.37 -3.11
CA SER A 64 -7.43 -4.74 -1.88
C SER A 64 -8.16 -6.07 -2.05
N GLU A 65 -8.79 -6.28 -3.21
CA GLU A 65 -9.44 -7.55 -3.52
C GLU A 65 -8.40 -8.68 -3.64
N ALA A 66 -7.30 -8.40 -4.32
CA ALA A 66 -6.24 -9.38 -4.49
C ALA A 66 -5.64 -9.79 -3.15
N LEU A 67 -5.43 -8.84 -2.26
CA LEU A 67 -4.92 -9.13 -0.92
C LEU A 67 -5.91 -9.98 -0.12
N GLY A 68 -7.20 -9.75 -0.32
CA GLY A 68 -8.22 -10.57 0.31
C GLY A 68 -8.19 -12.02 -0.16
N LYS A 69 -7.84 -12.24 -1.42
CA LYS A 69 -7.71 -13.57 -1.96
C LYS A 69 -6.40 -14.24 -1.54
N LYS A 70 -5.34 -13.44 -1.44
CA LYS A 70 -4.03 -13.95 -1.05
C LYS A 70 -4.00 -14.38 0.41
N TYR A 71 -4.67 -13.62 1.27
CA TYR A 71 -4.69 -13.90 2.70
C TYR A 71 -6.10 -14.26 3.14
N SER A 72 -6.40 -15.56 3.15
CA SER A 72 -7.75 -16.02 3.47
C SER A 72 -8.08 -15.83 4.95
N GLU A 73 -7.10 -15.89 5.84
CA GLU A 73 -7.34 -15.71 7.26
C GLU A 73 -6.81 -14.35 7.69
N ARG A 74 -7.72 -13.41 7.89
CA ARG A 74 -7.37 -12.05 8.25
C ARG A 74 -8.08 -11.64 9.52
N ARG A 75 -7.40 -10.87 10.34
CA ARG A 75 -7.95 -10.38 11.60
C ARG A 75 -7.79 -8.87 11.66
N ARG A 76 -8.67 -8.25 12.40
CA ARG A 76 -8.62 -6.79 12.62
C ARG A 76 -8.54 -6.01 11.32
N VAL A 77 -9.40 -6.35 10.39
CA VAL A 77 -9.44 -5.67 9.10
C VAL A 77 -9.97 -4.26 9.28
N SER A 78 -9.22 -3.29 8.80
CA SER A 78 -9.60 -1.89 8.81
C SER A 78 -9.47 -1.34 7.41
N ARG A 79 -10.52 -0.72 6.90
CA ARG A 79 -10.50 -0.16 5.57
C ARG A 79 -11.17 1.21 5.57
N ASP A 80 -10.42 2.18 5.07
CA ASP A 80 -10.92 3.54 4.89
C ASP A 80 -10.65 3.95 3.46
N GLU A 81 -10.97 5.16 3.09
CA GLU A 81 -10.68 5.64 1.78
C GLU A 81 -9.15 5.69 1.59
N GLY A 82 -8.64 4.90 0.70
CA GLY A 82 -7.21 4.86 0.39
C GLY A 82 -6.35 4.14 1.42
N SER A 83 -6.94 3.44 2.37
CA SER A 83 -6.16 2.77 3.41
C SER A 83 -6.78 1.40 3.74
N LEU A 84 -5.96 0.38 3.77
CA LEU A 84 -6.38 -0.97 4.16
C LEU A 84 -5.32 -1.57 5.06
N SER A 85 -5.73 -2.21 6.14
CA SER A 85 -4.80 -2.96 6.97
C SER A 85 -5.48 -4.15 7.60
N PHE A 86 -4.73 -5.19 7.85
CA PHE A 86 -5.22 -6.36 8.58
C PHE A 86 -4.03 -7.16 9.08
N ASP A 87 -4.29 -8.07 10.01
CA ASP A 87 -3.27 -8.96 10.53
C ASP A 87 -3.42 -10.35 9.95
N THR A 88 -2.28 -11.03 9.78
CA THR A 88 -2.24 -12.41 9.35
C THR A 88 -1.29 -13.18 10.26
N ALA A 89 -1.24 -14.48 10.12
CA ALA A 89 -0.30 -15.30 10.87
C ALA A 89 1.16 -14.95 10.56
N GLU A 90 1.40 -14.34 9.40
CA GLU A 90 2.74 -13.99 8.96
C GLU A 90 3.10 -12.53 9.19
N GLY A 91 2.28 -11.81 9.90
CA GLY A 91 2.49 -10.40 10.15
C GLY A 91 1.36 -9.55 9.59
N GLY A 92 1.47 -8.25 9.76
CA GLY A 92 0.46 -7.32 9.27
C GLY A 92 0.60 -7.03 7.79
N VAL A 93 -0.49 -6.62 7.19
CA VAL A 93 -0.53 -6.20 5.80
C VAL A 93 -1.13 -4.80 5.76
N PHE A 94 -0.45 -3.89 5.07
CA PHE A 94 -0.84 -2.49 5.03
C PHE A 94 -0.75 -1.98 3.60
N LEU A 95 -1.79 -1.28 3.18
CA LEU A 95 -1.85 -0.66 1.86
C LEU A 95 -2.39 0.75 2.04
N ARG A 96 -1.70 1.72 1.51
CA ARG A 96 -2.17 3.10 1.57
C ARG A 96 -1.86 3.81 0.28
N CYS A 97 -2.87 4.46 -0.28
CA CYS A 97 -2.75 5.19 -1.53
C CYS A 97 -3.13 6.65 -1.31
N LEU A 98 -2.40 7.55 -1.93
CA LEU A 98 -2.64 8.98 -1.86
C LEU A 98 -2.12 9.62 -3.13
N GLY A 99 -2.92 10.43 -3.78
CA GLY A 99 -2.54 11.09 -5.02
C GLY A 99 -2.27 10.06 -6.11
N ARG A 100 -1.06 9.99 -6.61
CA ARG A 100 -0.69 9.05 -7.66
C ARG A 100 0.22 7.95 -7.16
N GLU A 101 0.20 7.68 -5.86
CA GLU A 101 1.14 6.76 -5.27
C GLU A 101 0.48 5.81 -4.29
N CYS A 102 0.93 4.57 -4.26
CA CYS A 102 0.52 3.60 -3.26
C CYS A 102 1.75 3.03 -2.58
N ILE A 103 1.63 2.77 -1.29
CA ILE A 103 2.68 2.16 -0.49
C ILE A 103 2.10 0.94 0.20
N THR A 104 2.84 -0.17 0.16
CA THR A 104 2.41 -1.39 0.83
C THR A 104 3.51 -1.91 1.76
N LEU A 105 3.10 -2.59 2.80
CA LEU A 105 4.00 -3.39 3.61
C LEU A 105 3.29 -4.70 3.89
N GLU A 106 3.89 -5.81 3.53
CA GLU A 106 3.35 -7.13 3.80
C GLU A 106 4.30 -7.90 4.71
N GLY A 107 3.76 -8.49 5.75
CA GLY A 107 4.56 -9.26 6.70
C GLY A 107 5.24 -8.44 7.77
N GLY A 108 4.80 -7.23 7.99
CA GLY A 108 5.42 -6.33 8.96
C GLY A 108 4.50 -5.94 10.10
N GLU A 109 4.88 -4.88 10.79
CA GLU A 109 4.12 -4.37 11.90
C GLU A 109 3.61 -2.97 11.64
N ARG A 110 2.53 -2.62 12.32
CA ARG A 110 1.91 -1.31 12.15
C ARG A 110 2.89 -0.17 12.41
N GLU A 111 3.74 -0.32 13.42
CA GLU A 111 4.72 0.70 13.75
C GLU A 111 5.76 0.88 12.65
N GLN A 112 6.15 -0.21 12.01
CA GLN A 112 7.10 -0.15 10.91
C GLN A 112 6.51 0.60 9.74
N PHE A 113 5.25 0.33 9.41
CA PHE A 113 4.58 1.01 8.33
C PHE A 113 4.44 2.50 8.62
N ALA A 114 4.07 2.85 9.85
CA ALA A 114 3.94 4.24 10.25
C ALA A 114 5.27 4.98 10.13
N LYS A 115 6.37 4.34 10.55
CA LYS A 115 7.69 4.95 10.44
C LYS A 115 8.08 5.20 8.99
N TRP A 116 7.75 4.28 8.10
CA TRP A 116 8.08 4.43 6.70
C TRP A 116 7.27 5.52 6.04
N LEU A 117 5.99 5.61 6.36
CA LEU A 117 5.15 6.70 5.85
C LEU A 117 5.71 8.04 6.30
N LYS A 118 6.10 8.14 7.56
CA LYS A 118 6.66 9.37 8.09
C LYS A 118 7.97 9.73 7.38
N LYS A 119 8.83 8.74 7.19
CA LYS A 119 10.11 8.95 6.53
C LYS A 119 9.94 9.39 5.08
N LEU A 120 8.88 8.94 4.42
CA LEU A 120 8.61 9.32 3.05
C LEU A 120 7.78 10.60 2.93
N GLY A 121 7.45 11.24 4.04
CA GLY A 121 6.70 12.48 4.01
C GLY A 121 5.20 12.33 3.86
N TRP A 122 4.68 11.13 4.08
CA TRP A 122 3.25 10.91 3.98
C TRP A 122 2.52 11.38 5.22
N PRO A 123 1.28 11.85 5.08
CA PRO A 123 0.49 12.25 6.23
C PRO A 123 0.28 11.08 7.18
N GLN A 124 0.40 11.32 8.46
CA GLN A 124 0.14 10.28 9.42
C GLN A 124 -1.35 10.06 9.44
N ASN A 125 -1.74 8.84 9.29
CA ASN A 125 -3.12 8.57 9.30
C ASN A 125 -3.67 8.63 10.64
N SER A 126 -4.78 9.25 10.72
CA SER A 126 -5.33 9.22 11.89
C SER A 126 -6.55 8.57 11.62
N SER A 127 -6.71 7.49 11.84
CA SER A 127 -7.89 6.80 11.61
C SER A 127 -9.06 7.47 12.23
N GLY A 128 -8.90 8.54 12.82
CA GLY A 128 -10.00 9.24 13.36
C GLY A 128 -10.82 9.82 12.24
N PRO A 129 -12.09 9.72 12.29
CA PRO A 129 -12.92 10.16 11.23
C PRO A 129 -12.86 11.62 11.11
N SER A 130 -12.51 12.49 11.62
CA SER A 130 -12.53 13.81 11.32
C SER A 130 -11.41 14.49 11.80
N ARG A 131 -10.76 15.10 11.06
CA ARG A 131 -9.72 15.72 11.36
C ARG A 131 -9.75 16.94 10.66
N PRO A 132 -10.48 17.87 10.98
CA PRO A 132 -10.66 19.08 10.25
C PRO A 132 -9.38 19.76 9.86
N ALA A 133 -8.42 19.71 10.70
CA ALA A 133 -7.17 20.35 10.35
C ALA A 133 -6.20 19.42 9.66
N GLY A 134 -6.57 18.19 9.57
CA GLY A 134 -5.71 17.15 9.05
C GLY A 134 -5.14 17.42 7.67
N PRO A 135 -5.96 17.80 6.70
CA PRO A 135 -5.44 17.97 5.35
C PRO A 135 -4.32 18.98 5.26
N LYS A 136 -4.46 20.10 5.88
CA LYS A 136 -3.40 21.11 5.81
C LYS A 136 -2.14 20.66 6.52
N ALA A 137 -2.27 20.08 7.68
CA ALA A 137 -1.12 19.59 8.41
C ALA A 137 -0.43 18.50 7.63
N ALA A 138 -1.20 17.65 6.97
CA ALA A 138 -0.64 16.57 6.18
C ALA A 138 0.14 17.11 4.99
N GLU A 139 -0.39 18.11 4.31
CA GLU A 139 0.29 18.71 3.19
C GLU A 139 1.61 19.35 3.61
N ALA A 140 1.59 20.07 4.73
CA ALA A 140 2.80 20.71 5.22
C ALA A 140 3.85 19.65 5.57
N GLN A 141 3.43 18.55 6.13
CA GLN A 141 4.34 17.50 6.50
C GLN A 141 4.96 16.84 5.27
N ILE A 142 4.18 16.62 4.24
CA ILE A 142 4.69 16.06 2.99
C ILE A 142 5.71 17.00 2.39
N GLN A 143 5.42 18.27 2.34
CA GLN A 143 6.33 19.24 1.77
C GLN A 143 7.66 19.31 2.50
N ARG A 144 7.64 19.20 3.81
CA ARG A 144 8.89 19.26 4.56
C ARG A 144 9.78 18.05 4.35
N THR A 145 9.19 16.92 4.03
CA THR A 145 9.98 15.73 3.85
C THR A 145 10.53 15.62 2.44
N LEU A 146 9.84 16.18 1.50
CA LEU A 146 10.31 16.18 0.13
C LEU A 146 11.33 17.26 -0.09
#